data_5255131a2dc455f5dcc700c2f505674f
#
_entry.id   5255131a2dc455f5dcc700c2f505674f
#
_cell.length_a   1.000
_cell.length_b   1.000
_cell.length_c   1.000
_cell.angle_alpha   90.00
_cell.angle_beta   90.00
_cell.angle_gamma   90.00
#
_symmetry.space_group_name_H-M   'P 1'
#
loop_
_entity.id
_entity.type
_entity.pdbx_description
1 polymer ?
#
loop_
_entity_poly.entity_id
_entity_poly.type
_entity_poly.pdbx_seq_one_letter_code
_entity_poly.pdbx_strand_id
1 'polypeptide(L)'
;MKTKYIIFTLLTSIFLFSGCDSKSEFDESLVADVKKNTPIIKEFVSRTLKLTTTDGKIIELTTTKEGIDFKDYKGKKAILVDVFATWCPPCIKGIPVLKELREKYKDDFEIVSVLFEKEEDKPKAEVLEFIEKYGITYPITIGEENFKLAKDLGDVQRIPELFLFSKDGMFVKKFLGETELETYEEYVKMAIGKK
;
A
#
# COMPACT_ATOMS: atom_id res chain seq x y z
N MET A 1 58.02 -17.32 56.72
CA MET A 1 58.77 -18.60 56.64
C MET A 1 58.57 -19.20 55.27
N LYS A 2 59.76 -19.37 54.58
CA LYS A 2 60.09 -20.33 53.51
C LYS A 2 59.20 -20.37 52.24
N THR A 3 59.56 -19.63 51.23
CA THR A 3 60.38 -20.01 50.02
C THR A 3 60.08 -21.41 49.49
N LYS A 4 59.60 -21.49 48.21
CA LYS A 4 60.14 -22.41 47.21
C LYS A 4 59.77 -21.97 45.79
N TYR A 5 60.75 -21.53 45.06
CA TYR A 5 60.79 -21.38 43.60
C TYR A 5 60.79 -22.76 42.96
N ILE A 6 60.00 -22.94 41.93
CA ILE A 6 60.27 -24.00 40.94
C ILE A 6 60.27 -23.34 39.58
N ILE A 7 61.48 -23.28 39.05
CA ILE A 7 61.81 -22.97 37.66
C ILE A 7 61.30 -24.16 36.84
N PHE A 8 60.51 -23.92 35.82
CA PHE A 8 60.32 -24.91 34.76
C PHE A 8 60.63 -24.29 33.41
N THR A 9 61.58 -24.92 32.80
CA THR A 9 62.33 -24.60 31.58
C THR A 9 61.49 -24.45 30.32
N LEU A 10 61.98 -23.53 29.47
CA LEU A 10 61.73 -23.35 28.05
C LEU A 10 61.61 -24.68 27.28
N LEU A 11 60.57 -24.78 26.48
CA LEU A 11 60.65 -25.54 25.22
C LEU A 11 59.95 -24.69 24.11
N THR A 12 60.82 -24.07 23.32
CA THR A 12 60.50 -23.41 22.07
C THR A 12 60.07 -24.45 21.04
N SER A 13 58.81 -24.49 20.71
CA SER A 13 58.34 -25.24 19.53
C SER A 13 58.00 -24.26 18.45
N ILE A 14 58.93 -24.16 17.49
CA ILE A 14 58.76 -23.41 16.25
C ILE A 14 57.79 -24.20 15.38
N PHE A 15 56.51 -23.74 15.31
CA PHE A 15 55.59 -24.20 14.28
C PHE A 15 55.81 -23.34 13.04
N LEU A 16 56.47 -23.88 12.04
CA LEU A 16 56.47 -23.35 10.68
C LEU A 16 55.08 -23.55 10.09
N PHE A 17 54.26 -22.50 10.14
CA PHE A 17 53.07 -22.43 9.31
C PHE A 17 53.50 -22.12 7.87
N SER A 18 53.50 -23.15 7.06
CA SER A 18 53.57 -23.03 5.60
C SER A 18 52.32 -22.30 5.15
N GLY A 19 52.47 -21.06 4.69
CA GLY A 19 51.40 -20.27 4.11
C GLY A 19 50.92 -20.91 2.80
N CYS A 20 49.67 -21.37 2.78
CA CYS A 20 48.94 -21.52 1.53
C CYS A 20 48.41 -20.12 1.16
N ASP A 21 49.13 -19.48 0.29
CA ASP A 21 48.69 -18.26 -0.41
C ASP A 21 47.66 -18.70 -1.46
N SER A 22 46.43 -18.87 -0.99
CA SER A 22 45.28 -19.05 -1.88
C SER A 22 44.80 -17.65 -2.29
N LYS A 23 45.47 -17.10 -3.32
CA LYS A 23 44.89 -16.03 -4.12
C LYS A 23 43.63 -16.60 -4.78
N SER A 24 42.46 -16.34 -4.17
CA SER A 24 41.21 -16.46 -4.88
C SER A 24 41.21 -15.38 -5.96
N GLU A 25 41.53 -15.78 -7.20
CA GLU A 25 41.19 -14.97 -8.36
C GLU A 25 39.68 -14.70 -8.29
N PHE A 26 39.35 -13.48 -7.91
CA PHE A 26 37.99 -12.99 -7.97
C PHE A 26 37.67 -12.82 -9.46
N ASP A 27 36.86 -13.74 -9.97
CA ASP A 27 36.49 -13.78 -11.39
C ASP A 27 35.64 -12.53 -11.72
N GLU A 28 36.29 -11.56 -12.36
CA GLU A 28 35.72 -10.30 -12.78
C GLU A 28 34.54 -10.49 -13.77
N SER A 29 34.45 -11.69 -14.40
CA SER A 29 33.33 -12.05 -15.28
C SER A 29 32.01 -12.25 -14.53
N LEU A 30 32.07 -12.73 -13.27
CA LEU A 30 30.87 -12.89 -12.42
C LEU A 30 30.28 -11.55 -12.00
N VAL A 31 31.09 -10.51 -11.85
CA VAL A 31 30.61 -9.16 -11.50
C VAL A 31 29.89 -8.51 -12.68
N ALA A 32 30.29 -8.80 -13.89
CA ALA A 32 29.65 -8.30 -15.11
C ALA A 32 28.25 -8.91 -15.31
N ASP A 33 28.08 -10.21 -15.01
CA ASP A 33 26.79 -10.89 -15.10
C ASP A 33 25.81 -10.48 -14.00
N VAL A 34 26.29 -10.20 -12.78
CA VAL A 34 25.47 -9.67 -11.68
C VAL A 34 24.94 -8.28 -12.02
N LYS A 35 25.73 -7.41 -12.66
CA LYS A 35 25.28 -6.10 -13.13
C LYS A 35 24.24 -6.18 -14.26
N LYS A 36 24.25 -7.24 -15.06
CA LYS A 36 23.32 -7.41 -16.19
C LYS A 36 21.99 -8.02 -15.77
N ASN A 37 21.96 -8.75 -14.66
CA ASN A 37 20.78 -9.44 -14.12
C ASN A 37 20.27 -8.85 -12.80
N THR A 38 20.75 -7.69 -12.37
CA THR A 38 20.13 -6.99 -11.24
C THR A 38 18.72 -6.59 -11.70
N PRO A 39 17.63 -7.11 -11.08
CA PRO A 39 16.31 -6.65 -11.41
C PRO A 39 16.31 -5.14 -11.23
N ILE A 40 15.90 -4.41 -12.26
CA ILE A 40 15.68 -2.97 -12.17
C ILE A 40 14.62 -2.80 -11.10
N ILE A 41 15.05 -2.53 -9.86
CA ILE A 41 14.15 -2.10 -8.80
C ILE A 41 13.58 -0.81 -9.35
N LYS A 42 12.35 -0.84 -9.84
CA LYS A 42 11.65 0.36 -10.29
C LYS A 42 11.68 1.31 -9.10
N GLU A 43 12.49 2.35 -9.23
CA GLU A 43 12.55 3.41 -8.22
C GLU A 43 11.13 3.91 -7.99
N PHE A 44 10.68 3.90 -6.74
CA PHE A 44 9.36 4.42 -6.41
C PHE A 44 9.37 5.92 -6.69
N VAL A 45 8.52 6.34 -7.62
CA VAL A 45 8.32 7.76 -7.94
C VAL A 45 7.04 8.22 -7.25
N SER A 46 7.19 9.07 -6.25
CA SER A 46 6.04 9.75 -5.63
C SER A 46 5.30 10.58 -6.67
N ARG A 47 3.98 10.52 -6.64
CA ARG A 47 3.12 11.20 -7.60
C ARG A 47 1.95 11.86 -6.90
N THR A 48 1.67 13.12 -7.26
CA THR A 48 0.46 13.81 -6.82
C THR A 48 -0.61 13.67 -7.88
N LEU A 49 -1.79 13.19 -7.48
CA LEU A 49 -2.98 13.03 -8.30
C LEU A 49 -4.10 13.94 -7.78
N LYS A 50 -4.97 14.36 -8.69
CA LYS A 50 -6.15 15.19 -8.39
C LYS A 50 -7.40 14.50 -8.91
N LEU A 51 -8.04 13.73 -8.05
CA LEU A 51 -9.25 13.02 -8.40
C LEU A 51 -10.44 13.98 -8.40
N THR A 52 -11.24 13.96 -9.47
CA THR A 52 -12.45 14.77 -9.58
C THR A 52 -13.64 13.96 -9.09
N THR A 53 -14.37 14.46 -8.12
CA THR A 53 -15.61 13.83 -7.64
C THR A 53 -16.79 14.15 -8.54
N THR A 54 -17.86 13.35 -8.43
CA THR A 54 -19.09 13.58 -9.19
C THR A 54 -19.78 14.92 -8.89
N ASP A 55 -19.57 15.51 -7.70
CA ASP A 55 -20.04 16.85 -7.32
C ASP A 55 -19.04 17.97 -7.72
N GLY A 56 -17.96 17.64 -8.40
CA GLY A 56 -16.98 18.61 -8.93
C GLY A 56 -15.88 19.03 -7.95
N LYS A 57 -15.84 18.45 -6.75
CA LYS A 57 -14.73 18.68 -5.81
C LYS A 57 -13.49 17.94 -6.26
N ILE A 58 -12.33 18.39 -5.79
CA ILE A 58 -11.05 17.76 -6.04
C ILE A 58 -10.54 17.10 -4.76
N ILE A 59 -10.22 15.82 -4.84
CA ILE A 59 -9.48 15.09 -3.80
C ILE A 59 -8.03 15.01 -4.26
N GLU A 60 -7.16 15.79 -3.62
CA GLU A 60 -5.72 15.78 -3.89
C GLU A 60 -5.04 14.76 -3.00
N LEU A 61 -4.25 13.90 -3.59
CA LEU A 61 -3.48 12.87 -2.89
C LEU A 61 -2.06 12.75 -3.44
N THR A 62 -1.15 12.27 -2.62
CA THR A 62 0.24 12.00 -3.02
C THR A 62 0.60 10.56 -2.63
N THR A 63 1.04 9.78 -3.62
CA THR A 63 1.54 8.42 -3.36
C THR A 63 2.89 8.47 -2.66
N THR A 64 3.09 7.62 -1.65
CA THR A 64 4.34 7.46 -0.90
C THR A 64 4.79 6.00 -0.93
N LYS A 65 5.99 5.70 -0.46
CA LYS A 65 6.46 4.31 -0.34
C LYS A 65 5.61 3.49 0.62
N GLU A 66 5.07 4.13 1.64
CA GLU A 66 4.33 3.51 2.74
C GLU A 66 2.82 3.51 2.52
N GLY A 67 2.31 4.30 1.54
CA GLY A 67 0.87 4.41 1.30
C GLY A 67 0.47 5.64 0.51
N ILE A 68 -0.57 6.35 0.95
CA ILE A 68 -1.12 7.54 0.28
C ILE A 68 -1.44 8.64 1.27
N ASP A 69 -0.92 9.82 1.03
CA ASP A 69 -1.27 11.05 1.74
C ASP A 69 -2.46 11.73 1.05
N PHE A 70 -3.62 11.73 1.70
CA PHE A 70 -4.79 12.50 1.26
C PHE A 70 -4.76 13.87 1.92
N LYS A 71 -4.52 14.91 1.15
CA LYS A 71 -4.26 16.28 1.63
C LYS A 71 -5.26 16.79 2.67
N ASP A 72 -6.55 16.60 2.42
CA ASP A 72 -7.61 17.14 3.28
C ASP A 72 -7.94 16.23 4.47
N TYR A 73 -7.52 14.97 4.43
CA TYR A 73 -7.84 13.94 5.41
C TYR A 73 -6.67 13.55 6.32
N LYS A 74 -5.42 13.85 5.90
CA LYS A 74 -4.21 13.48 6.66
C LYS A 74 -4.26 13.96 8.11
N GLY A 75 -4.01 13.08 9.05
CA GLY A 75 -4.08 13.32 10.49
C GLY A 75 -5.49 13.39 11.06
N LYS A 76 -6.53 13.37 10.21
CA LYS A 76 -7.95 13.50 10.62
C LYS A 76 -8.71 12.20 10.45
N LYS A 77 -8.68 11.62 9.25
CA LYS A 77 -9.46 10.44 8.89
C LYS A 77 -8.60 9.35 8.24
N ALA A 78 -8.87 8.10 8.59
CA ALA A 78 -8.44 6.95 7.81
C ALA A 78 -9.28 6.88 6.52
N ILE A 79 -8.69 6.41 5.42
CA ILE A 79 -9.34 6.39 4.10
C ILE A 79 -9.42 4.96 3.58
N LEU A 80 -10.61 4.56 3.16
CA LEU A 80 -10.82 3.35 2.35
C LEU A 80 -11.00 3.77 0.90
N VAL A 81 -10.03 3.45 0.05
CA VAL A 81 -10.15 3.59 -1.40
C VAL A 81 -10.84 2.35 -1.94
N ASP A 82 -12.00 2.51 -2.55
CA ASP A 82 -12.79 1.43 -3.14
C ASP A 82 -12.76 1.55 -4.67
N VAL A 83 -12.04 0.64 -5.34
CA VAL A 83 -11.97 0.60 -6.80
C VAL A 83 -13.10 -0.29 -7.31
N PHE A 84 -14.06 0.30 -8.01
CA PHE A 84 -15.31 -0.35 -8.39
C PHE A 84 -15.76 0.00 -9.81
N ALA A 85 -16.79 -0.70 -10.30
CA ALA A 85 -17.54 -0.33 -11.51
C ALA A 85 -19.06 -0.47 -11.26
N THR A 86 -19.86 0.31 -12.02
CA THR A 86 -21.33 0.35 -11.86
C THR A 86 -22.01 -0.94 -12.30
N TRP A 87 -21.39 -1.71 -13.15
CA TRP A 87 -21.86 -3.01 -13.67
C TRP A 87 -21.36 -4.22 -12.86
N CYS A 88 -20.56 -4.01 -11.83
CA CYS A 88 -19.90 -5.08 -11.06
C CYS A 88 -20.82 -5.58 -9.93
N PRO A 89 -21.39 -6.80 -10.02
CA PRO A 89 -22.36 -7.31 -9.03
C PRO A 89 -21.82 -7.35 -7.60
N PRO A 90 -20.59 -7.86 -7.32
CA PRO A 90 -20.06 -7.85 -5.96
C PRO A 90 -19.79 -6.45 -5.44
N CYS A 91 -19.44 -5.48 -6.31
CA CYS A 91 -19.30 -4.08 -5.91
C CYS A 91 -20.64 -3.51 -5.42
N ILE A 92 -21.72 -3.74 -6.20
CA ILE A 92 -23.07 -3.29 -5.86
C ILE A 92 -23.55 -3.92 -4.53
N LYS A 93 -23.29 -5.19 -4.33
CA LYS A 93 -23.65 -5.92 -3.11
C LYS A 93 -22.92 -5.38 -1.88
N GLY A 94 -21.71 -4.87 -2.04
CA GLY A 94 -20.92 -4.25 -0.97
C GLY A 94 -21.43 -2.87 -0.52
N ILE A 95 -22.20 -2.14 -1.35
CA ILE A 95 -22.61 -0.76 -1.05
C ILE A 95 -23.32 -0.61 0.32
N PRO A 96 -24.29 -1.44 0.72
CA PRO A 96 -24.93 -1.32 2.04
C PRO A 96 -23.92 -1.43 3.19
N VAL A 97 -22.99 -2.37 3.11
CA VAL A 97 -21.93 -2.57 4.11
C VAL A 97 -21.02 -1.35 4.20
N LEU A 98 -20.60 -0.81 3.07
CA LEU A 98 -19.76 0.40 3.03
C LEU A 98 -20.46 1.63 3.59
N LYS A 99 -21.76 1.78 3.31
CA LYS A 99 -22.59 2.87 3.87
C LYS A 99 -22.68 2.77 5.40
N GLU A 100 -22.95 1.59 5.92
CA GLU A 100 -23.01 1.33 7.35
C GLU A 100 -21.66 1.60 8.03
N LEU A 101 -20.58 1.06 7.47
CA LEU A 101 -19.22 1.27 7.95
C LEU A 101 -18.87 2.76 8.03
N ARG A 102 -19.16 3.51 6.96
CA ARG A 102 -18.91 4.95 6.92
C ARG A 102 -19.73 5.71 7.98
N GLU A 103 -21.01 5.44 8.11
CA GLU A 103 -21.84 6.13 9.09
C GLU A 103 -21.38 5.86 10.52
N LYS A 104 -20.98 4.62 10.81
CA LYS A 104 -20.50 4.23 12.13
C LYS A 104 -19.20 4.91 12.55
N TYR A 105 -18.31 5.19 11.59
CA TYR A 105 -16.97 5.75 11.85
C TYR A 105 -16.76 7.15 11.23
N LYS A 106 -17.80 7.86 10.82
CA LYS A 106 -17.76 9.09 10.02
C LYS A 106 -16.85 10.21 10.53
N ASP A 107 -16.60 10.27 11.84
CA ASP A 107 -15.76 11.31 12.41
C ASP A 107 -14.26 11.06 12.16
N ASP A 108 -13.86 9.79 12.10
CA ASP A 108 -12.47 9.33 12.01
C ASP A 108 -12.13 8.62 10.69
N PHE A 109 -13.13 8.38 9.84
CA PHE A 109 -13.00 7.53 8.65
C PHE A 109 -13.80 8.10 7.47
N GLU A 110 -13.31 7.88 6.26
CA GLU A 110 -14.01 8.22 5.03
C GLU A 110 -13.77 7.14 3.97
N ILE A 111 -14.70 7.02 3.02
CA ILE A 111 -14.59 6.18 1.84
C ILE A 111 -14.43 7.09 0.62
N VAL A 112 -13.49 6.76 -0.25
CA VAL A 112 -13.32 7.37 -1.55
C VAL A 112 -13.46 6.27 -2.59
N SER A 113 -14.61 6.20 -3.26
CA SER A 113 -14.82 5.24 -4.33
C SER A 113 -14.29 5.77 -5.65
N VAL A 114 -13.49 4.96 -6.29
CA VAL A 114 -12.76 5.26 -7.52
C VAL A 114 -13.41 4.49 -8.66
N LEU A 115 -14.19 5.19 -9.49
CA LEU A 115 -14.86 4.58 -10.63
C LEU A 115 -13.83 4.11 -11.66
N PHE A 116 -13.81 2.81 -11.95
CA PHE A 116 -12.91 2.18 -12.91
C PHE A 116 -13.62 1.94 -14.26
N GLU A 117 -14.28 3.00 -14.74
CA GLU A 117 -14.96 3.05 -16.04
C GLU A 117 -14.61 4.38 -16.71
N LYS A 118 -14.46 4.35 -18.03
CA LYS A 118 -14.20 5.56 -18.81
C LYS A 118 -15.49 6.37 -18.97
N GLU A 119 -15.36 7.68 -19.13
CA GLU A 119 -16.50 8.57 -19.33
C GLU A 119 -17.27 8.26 -20.62
N GLU A 120 -16.58 7.74 -21.64
CA GLU A 120 -17.17 7.29 -22.91
C GLU A 120 -18.11 6.10 -22.70
N ASP A 121 -17.75 5.18 -21.79
CA ASP A 121 -18.51 3.96 -21.47
C ASP A 121 -19.56 4.22 -20.39
N LYS A 122 -19.29 5.18 -19.50
CA LYS A 122 -20.17 5.54 -18.39
C LYS A 122 -20.20 7.06 -18.17
N PRO A 123 -21.08 7.77 -18.87
CA PRO A 123 -21.27 9.21 -18.71
C PRO A 123 -21.62 9.62 -17.27
N LYS A 124 -21.14 10.79 -16.86
CA LYS A 124 -21.36 11.31 -15.50
C LYS A 124 -22.84 11.29 -15.08
N ALA A 125 -23.77 11.58 -15.99
CA ALA A 125 -25.21 11.55 -15.71
C ALA A 125 -25.66 10.17 -15.22
N GLU A 126 -25.21 9.10 -15.87
CA GLU A 126 -25.54 7.72 -15.47
C GLU A 126 -24.88 7.31 -14.14
N VAL A 127 -23.71 7.88 -13.83
CA VAL A 127 -23.07 7.70 -12.52
C VAL A 127 -23.89 8.37 -11.43
N LEU A 128 -24.45 9.54 -11.69
CA LEU A 128 -25.36 10.23 -10.75
C LEU A 128 -26.65 9.44 -10.51
N GLU A 129 -27.25 8.86 -11.55
CA GLU A 129 -28.41 7.97 -11.43
C GLU A 129 -28.07 6.72 -10.59
N PHE A 130 -26.87 6.16 -10.76
CA PHE A 130 -26.38 5.04 -9.95
C PHE A 130 -26.24 5.43 -8.47
N ILE A 131 -25.66 6.60 -8.20
CA ILE A 131 -25.50 7.13 -6.83
C ILE A 131 -26.87 7.27 -6.16
N GLU A 132 -27.85 7.89 -6.85
CA GLU A 132 -29.21 8.08 -6.36
C GLU A 132 -29.89 6.72 -6.12
N LYS A 133 -29.85 5.82 -7.09
CA LYS A 133 -30.47 4.49 -7.01
C LYS A 133 -30.03 3.70 -5.79
N TYR A 134 -28.74 3.74 -5.44
CA TYR A 134 -28.17 2.96 -4.31
C TYR A 134 -28.02 3.79 -3.03
N GLY A 135 -28.39 5.09 -3.09
CA GLY A 135 -28.31 6.02 -1.96
C GLY A 135 -26.88 6.13 -1.41
N ILE A 136 -25.91 6.28 -2.30
CA ILE A 136 -24.49 6.39 -1.92
C ILE A 136 -24.23 7.79 -1.37
N THR A 137 -23.59 7.86 -0.21
CA THR A 137 -23.33 9.13 0.51
C THR A 137 -21.86 9.51 0.60
N TYR A 138 -20.97 8.63 0.19
CA TYR A 138 -19.53 8.87 0.15
C TYR A 138 -19.08 9.36 -1.23
N PRO A 139 -17.92 10.03 -1.32
CA PRO A 139 -17.39 10.54 -2.57
C PRO A 139 -17.15 9.44 -3.61
N ILE A 140 -17.62 9.66 -4.83
CA ILE A 140 -17.26 8.87 -6.02
C ILE A 140 -16.45 9.77 -6.95
N THR A 141 -15.27 9.30 -7.36
CA THR A 141 -14.42 9.99 -8.32
C THR A 141 -14.58 9.43 -9.73
N ILE A 142 -14.40 10.29 -10.73
CA ILE A 142 -14.52 10.00 -12.15
C ILE A 142 -13.31 10.55 -12.93
N GLY A 143 -13.06 10.03 -14.10
CA GLY A 143 -12.05 10.54 -15.05
C GLY A 143 -10.73 9.76 -15.02
N GLU A 144 -9.80 10.21 -15.87
CA GLU A 144 -8.54 9.51 -16.18
C GLU A 144 -7.57 9.35 -14.98
N GLU A 145 -7.63 10.26 -14.01
CA GLU A 145 -6.77 10.18 -12.82
C GLU A 145 -7.06 8.92 -11.97
N ASN A 146 -8.29 8.38 -12.07
CA ASN A 146 -8.68 7.14 -11.42
C ASN A 146 -7.85 5.94 -11.90
N PHE A 147 -7.58 5.85 -13.21
CA PHE A 147 -6.77 4.78 -13.78
C PHE A 147 -5.30 4.89 -13.38
N LYS A 148 -4.80 6.14 -13.24
CA LYS A 148 -3.44 6.36 -12.72
C LYS A 148 -3.33 5.92 -11.28
N LEU A 149 -4.32 6.25 -10.45
CA LEU A 149 -4.36 5.78 -9.06
C LEU A 149 -4.46 4.25 -8.98
N ALA A 150 -5.35 3.63 -9.75
CA ALA A 150 -5.50 2.17 -9.79
C ALA A 150 -4.18 1.47 -10.17
N LYS A 151 -3.40 2.06 -11.08
CA LYS A 151 -2.05 1.59 -11.43
C LYS A 151 -1.06 1.74 -10.27
N ASP A 152 -1.07 2.88 -9.58
CA ASP A 152 -0.17 3.15 -8.45
C ASP A 152 -0.51 2.27 -7.22
N LEU A 153 -1.76 1.81 -7.09
CA LEU A 153 -2.23 0.84 -6.09
C LEU A 153 -1.80 -0.62 -6.35
N GLY A 154 -0.95 -0.83 -7.33
CA GLY A 154 -0.41 -2.16 -7.70
C GLY A 154 -1.08 -2.75 -8.93
N ASP A 155 -1.51 -1.89 -9.85
CA ASP A 155 -2.11 -2.27 -11.14
C ASP A 155 -3.37 -3.11 -10.94
N VAL A 156 -4.42 -2.51 -10.41
CA VAL A 156 -5.71 -3.16 -10.13
C VAL A 156 -6.22 -3.94 -11.35
N GLN A 157 -6.37 -5.25 -11.21
CA GLN A 157 -6.77 -6.16 -12.28
C GLN A 157 -8.17 -6.73 -12.07
N ARG A 158 -8.70 -6.65 -10.87
CA ARG A 158 -10.00 -7.22 -10.50
C ARG A 158 -10.75 -6.22 -9.63
N ILE A 159 -12.06 -6.18 -9.76
CA ILE A 159 -12.92 -5.34 -8.94
C ILE A 159 -13.96 -6.22 -8.22
N PRO A 160 -14.36 -5.84 -6.99
CA PRO A 160 -13.81 -4.73 -6.21
C PRO A 160 -12.44 -5.06 -5.57
N GLU A 161 -11.54 -4.10 -5.58
CA GLU A 161 -10.34 -4.07 -4.74
C GLU A 161 -10.40 -2.85 -3.84
N LEU A 162 -10.26 -3.04 -2.52
CA LEU A 162 -10.33 -1.96 -1.56
C LEU A 162 -9.01 -1.85 -0.80
N PHE A 163 -8.57 -0.62 -0.57
CA PHE A 163 -7.28 -0.32 0.06
C PHE A 163 -7.50 0.63 1.23
N LEU A 164 -7.18 0.16 2.42
CA LEU A 164 -7.33 0.92 3.66
C LEU A 164 -6.01 1.59 4.04
N PHE A 165 -6.08 2.88 4.32
CA PHE A 165 -4.97 3.70 4.80
C PHE A 165 -5.31 4.31 6.16
N SER A 166 -4.30 4.39 7.04
CA SER A 166 -4.43 5.03 8.35
C SER A 166 -4.61 6.55 8.22
N LYS A 167 -4.90 7.23 9.32
CA LYS A 167 -4.95 8.71 9.37
C LYS A 167 -3.66 9.37 8.88
N ASP A 168 -2.52 8.70 9.07
CA ASP A 168 -1.20 9.20 8.64
C ASP A 168 -0.85 8.81 7.21
N GLY A 169 -1.79 8.20 6.47
CA GLY A 169 -1.61 7.78 5.09
C GLY A 169 -0.88 6.44 4.91
N MET A 170 -0.58 5.72 6.00
CA MET A 170 0.09 4.42 5.93
C MET A 170 -0.87 3.34 5.43
N PHE A 171 -0.40 2.47 4.52
CA PHE A 171 -1.17 1.32 4.08
C PHE A 171 -1.43 0.35 5.25
N VAL A 172 -2.68 -0.06 5.43
CA VAL A 172 -3.11 -0.97 6.50
C VAL A 172 -3.51 -2.32 5.94
N LYS A 173 -4.42 -2.34 4.95
CA LYS A 173 -5.00 -3.59 4.43
C LYS A 173 -5.54 -3.43 3.02
N LYS A 174 -5.40 -4.48 2.22
CA LYS A 174 -6.10 -4.69 0.95
C LYS A 174 -7.20 -5.74 1.15
N PHE A 175 -8.39 -5.44 0.66
CA PHE A 175 -9.51 -6.38 0.59
C PHE A 175 -9.80 -6.72 -0.87
N LEU A 176 -10.20 -7.94 -1.14
CA LEU A 176 -10.50 -8.46 -2.47
C LEU A 176 -11.91 -9.05 -2.49
N GLY A 177 -12.75 -8.55 -3.38
CA GLY A 177 -14.13 -9.04 -3.49
C GLY A 177 -15.03 -8.62 -2.33
N GLU A 178 -16.09 -9.40 -2.10
CA GLU A 178 -17.03 -9.18 -1.00
C GLU A 178 -16.34 -9.38 0.36
N THR A 179 -16.61 -8.50 1.31
CA THR A 179 -16.05 -8.55 2.66
C THR A 179 -17.16 -8.19 3.65
N GLU A 180 -17.24 -8.95 4.75
CA GLU A 180 -18.24 -8.73 5.80
C GLU A 180 -17.90 -7.49 6.63
N LEU A 181 -18.95 -6.86 7.22
CA LEU A 181 -18.82 -5.63 8.01
C LEU A 181 -17.81 -5.78 9.16
N GLU A 182 -17.88 -6.87 9.90
CA GLU A 182 -17.03 -7.13 11.06
C GLU A 182 -15.56 -7.16 10.68
N THR A 183 -15.24 -7.71 9.51
CA THR A 183 -13.87 -7.73 8.99
C THR A 183 -13.38 -6.33 8.65
N TYR A 184 -14.22 -5.50 8.01
CA TYR A 184 -13.87 -4.09 7.77
C TYR A 184 -13.65 -3.34 9.08
N GLU A 185 -14.54 -3.53 10.07
CA GLU A 185 -14.47 -2.85 11.36
C GLU A 185 -13.18 -3.14 12.13
N GLU A 186 -12.71 -4.38 12.11
CA GLU A 186 -11.45 -4.76 12.73
C GLU A 186 -10.29 -3.88 12.24
N TYR A 187 -10.13 -3.80 10.91
CA TYR A 187 -9.04 -3.03 10.33
C TYR A 187 -9.26 -1.52 10.37
N VAL A 188 -10.52 -1.05 10.27
CA VAL A 188 -10.84 0.38 10.42
C VAL A 188 -10.51 0.86 11.83
N LYS A 189 -10.81 0.09 12.88
CA LYS A 189 -10.39 0.42 14.26
C LYS A 189 -8.86 0.59 14.36
N MET A 190 -8.11 -0.32 13.75
CA MET A 190 -6.64 -0.21 13.69
C MET A 190 -6.20 1.07 12.94
N ALA A 191 -6.80 1.35 11.77
CA ALA A 191 -6.46 2.49 10.93
C ALA A 191 -6.73 3.84 11.61
N ILE A 192 -7.77 3.92 12.45
CA ILE A 192 -8.14 5.14 13.22
C ILE A 192 -7.47 5.22 14.59
N GLY A 193 -6.65 4.22 14.97
CA GLY A 193 -5.95 4.19 16.26
C GLY A 193 -6.83 3.85 17.47
N LYS A 194 -7.97 3.18 17.26
CA LYS A 194 -8.82 2.66 18.34
C LYS A 194 -8.48 1.19 18.61
N LYS A 195 -8.35 0.85 19.88
CA LYS A 195 -8.13 -0.54 20.34
C LYS A 195 -9.47 -1.28 20.46
#